data_bf831910d69a638adf5b9d397e21fc8f
#
_entry.id   bf831910d69a638adf5b9d397e21fc8f
#
_cell.length_a   1.000
_cell.length_b   1.000
_cell.length_c   1.000
_cell.angle_alpha   90.00
_cell.angle_beta   90.00
_cell.angle_gamma   90.00
#
_symmetry.space_group_name_H-M   'P 1'
#
loop_
_entity.id
_entity.type
_entity.pdbx_description
1 polymer ?
#
loop_
_entity_poly.entity_id
_entity_poly.type
_entity_poly.pdbx_seq_one_letter_code
_entity_poly.pdbx_strand_id
1 'polypeptide(L)'
;DSIRKNQGKHEVEICVADDASTDGTWDWCLEMIDKDPLFKALKWDGPERVGHTILYDRLVNEIATKDICMIYHADMYLMPGALDQIEHKLRDKTIVSLTRIEPPLHPEGPEKMLMDFGIEPEEFKEKELLEWFKDVQLHQATKATEGIFAPWAFYKKDFQEINGHDPLYAPQSKEDSDIFNRFQLNGIKFIQTWGGCVYHMTCRGSRFADGAKRNPDGQVFMKNRETDEWLTQNQKATRNFIRKWGHFVKHDRFLKPIIPHKYDVGIVLNNNNTELLHALEPWCNTIYCGVGVNLRQQYITIEQPNTIMDLSKRVLPYNNEKNNEILVAINDKFTQQDFGYIQQLPEILANSGEEGEFELGNLNITVLSLNTYEKDLIKC
;
A
#
# COMPACT_ATOMS: atom_id res chain seq x y z
N ASP A 1 10.61 21.47 10.05
CA ASP A 1 10.15 22.74 10.64
C ASP A 1 8.66 22.75 10.99
N SER A 2 7.75 22.30 10.09
CA SER A 2 6.29 22.39 10.32
C SER A 2 5.83 21.66 11.59
N ILE A 3 6.41 20.49 11.91
CA ILE A 3 6.07 19.73 13.11
C ILE A 3 6.40 20.56 14.35
N ARG A 4 7.62 21.08 14.48
CA ARG A 4 8.03 21.92 15.63
C ARG A 4 7.19 23.18 15.77
N LYS A 5 6.82 23.80 14.62
CA LYS A 5 6.00 25.01 14.57
C LYS A 5 4.55 24.74 15.03
N ASN A 6 3.99 23.59 14.68
CA ASN A 6 2.56 23.30 14.83
C ASN A 6 2.24 22.13 15.79
N GLN A 7 3.24 21.64 16.54
CA GLN A 7 3.03 20.55 17.53
C GLN A 7 2.18 20.95 18.74
N GLY A 8 1.97 22.26 18.96
CA GLY A 8 1.18 22.76 20.10
C GLY A 8 1.77 22.35 21.45
N LYS A 9 0.93 21.77 22.31
CA LYS A 9 1.32 21.27 23.66
C LYS A 9 2.00 19.89 23.65
N HIS A 10 2.06 19.23 22.48
CA HIS A 10 2.51 17.85 22.37
C HIS A 10 4.04 17.75 22.34
N GLU A 11 4.59 16.80 23.07
CA GLU A 11 5.99 16.43 22.95
C GLU A 11 6.15 15.38 21.83
N VAL A 12 6.79 15.78 20.74
CA VAL A 12 6.90 14.97 19.53
C VAL A 12 8.34 14.54 19.28
N GLU A 13 8.58 13.23 19.22
CA GLU A 13 9.81 12.68 18.64
C GLU A 13 9.71 12.72 17.12
N ILE A 14 10.71 13.28 16.45
CA ILE A 14 10.86 13.22 15.00
C ILE A 14 11.89 12.15 14.68
N CYS A 15 11.42 11.03 14.08
CA CYS A 15 12.27 9.92 13.72
C CYS A 15 12.41 9.88 12.17
N VAL A 16 13.64 10.04 11.68
CA VAL A 16 13.95 10.08 10.24
C VAL A 16 14.81 8.90 9.85
N ALA A 17 14.53 8.28 8.72
CA ALA A 17 15.43 7.30 8.09
C ALA A 17 16.01 7.87 6.81
N ASP A 18 17.33 7.78 6.68
CA ASP A 18 18.05 8.07 5.45
C ASP A 18 18.30 6.75 4.69
N ASP A 19 17.76 6.65 3.50
CA ASP A 19 17.81 5.48 2.62
C ASP A 19 18.95 5.62 1.59
N ALA A 20 20.18 5.66 2.07
CA ALA A 20 21.40 5.80 1.26
C ALA A 20 21.40 7.08 0.38
N SER A 21 20.98 8.21 0.92
CA SER A 21 21.02 9.51 0.22
C SER A 21 22.44 9.98 -0.04
N THR A 22 22.64 10.69 -1.17
CA THR A 22 23.95 11.20 -1.61
C THR A 22 24.00 12.73 -1.70
N ASP A 23 22.94 13.41 -1.25
CA ASP A 23 22.72 14.85 -1.39
C ASP A 23 22.99 15.66 -0.11
N GLY A 24 23.61 15.05 0.90
CA GLY A 24 23.87 15.69 2.20
C GLY A 24 22.74 15.51 3.23
N THR A 25 21.70 14.74 2.93
CA THR A 25 20.59 14.47 3.87
C THR A 25 21.10 13.91 5.19
N TRP A 26 22.06 12.96 5.17
CA TRP A 26 22.61 12.39 6.41
C TRP A 26 23.37 13.43 7.25
N ASP A 27 24.17 14.30 6.65
CA ASP A 27 24.89 15.36 7.35
C ASP A 27 23.89 16.32 8.02
N TRP A 28 22.82 16.65 7.33
CA TRP A 28 21.70 17.43 7.90
C TRP A 28 21.04 16.69 9.08
N CYS A 29 20.84 15.38 8.99
CA CYS A 29 20.29 14.60 10.11
C CYS A 29 21.19 14.69 11.36
N LEU A 30 22.51 14.58 11.19
CA LEU A 30 23.46 14.73 12.30
C LEU A 30 23.38 16.11 12.96
N GLU A 31 23.29 17.18 12.14
CA GLU A 31 23.11 18.53 12.68
C GLU A 31 21.78 18.68 13.45
N MET A 32 20.72 18.01 13.00
CA MET A 32 19.42 18.07 13.68
C MET A 32 19.44 17.31 15.00
N ILE A 33 20.13 16.18 15.09
CA ILE A 33 20.34 15.43 16.35
C ILE A 33 21.02 16.33 17.40
N ASP A 34 22.03 17.10 16.99
CA ASP A 34 22.76 18.01 17.88
C ASP A 34 21.89 19.19 18.34
N LYS A 35 20.97 19.66 17.52
CA LYS A 35 20.13 20.85 17.78
C LYS A 35 18.82 20.54 18.51
N ASP A 36 18.28 19.34 18.32
CA ASP A 36 16.95 18.95 18.83
C ASP A 36 17.01 17.60 19.53
N PRO A 37 16.91 17.55 20.87
CA PRO A 37 17.03 16.31 21.65
C PRO A 37 15.90 15.29 21.35
N LEU A 38 14.82 15.72 20.70
CA LEU A 38 13.71 14.85 20.29
C LEU A 38 13.76 14.52 18.80
N PHE A 39 14.86 14.87 18.11
CA PHE A 39 15.13 14.42 16.75
C PHE A 39 16.04 13.18 16.78
N LYS A 40 15.64 12.16 16.08
CA LYS A 40 16.37 10.89 15.98
C LYS A 40 16.49 10.50 14.52
N ALA A 41 17.62 9.92 14.14
CA ALA A 41 17.80 9.45 12.77
C ALA A 41 18.38 8.05 12.73
N LEU A 42 18.03 7.34 11.67
CA LEU A 42 18.55 6.03 11.29
C LEU A 42 19.16 6.14 9.91
N LYS A 43 20.40 5.70 9.74
CA LYS A 43 21.01 5.55 8.44
C LYS A 43 20.92 4.12 7.95
N TRP A 44 20.55 3.96 6.70
CA TRP A 44 20.71 2.69 6.01
C TRP A 44 22.10 2.61 5.40
N ASP A 45 22.91 1.63 5.83
CA ASP A 45 24.29 1.45 5.41
C ASP A 45 24.47 0.38 4.31
N GLY A 46 23.37 -0.11 3.73
CA GLY A 46 23.41 -1.06 2.61
C GLY A 46 23.87 -0.41 1.30
N PRO A 47 24.33 -1.22 0.33
CA PRO A 47 24.82 -0.72 -0.95
C PRO A 47 23.72 -0.14 -1.85
N GLU A 48 22.47 -0.53 -1.63
CA GLU A 48 21.31 -0.12 -2.38
C GLU A 48 20.21 0.35 -1.42
N ARG A 49 19.29 1.16 -1.93
CA ARG A 49 18.10 1.57 -1.19
C ARG A 49 17.25 0.38 -0.78
N VAL A 50 16.78 0.37 0.46
CA VAL A 50 15.91 -0.68 0.99
C VAL A 50 14.44 -0.30 0.96
N GLY A 51 14.16 0.99 0.85
CA GLY A 51 12.81 1.55 0.74
C GLY A 51 12.07 1.75 2.05
N HIS A 52 11.03 2.54 1.97
CA HIS A 52 10.28 2.97 3.13
C HIS A 52 9.50 1.82 3.82
N THR A 53 9.12 0.77 3.11
CA THR A 53 8.48 -0.42 3.70
C THR A 53 9.29 -0.98 4.88
N ILE A 54 10.60 -1.14 4.69
CA ILE A 54 11.51 -1.65 5.73
C ILE A 54 11.87 -0.55 6.73
N LEU A 55 12.11 0.68 6.25
CA LEU A 55 12.58 1.76 7.10
C LEU A 55 11.52 2.26 8.08
N TYR A 56 10.23 2.27 7.71
CA TYR A 56 9.17 2.59 8.66
C TYR A 56 9.13 1.61 9.82
N ASP A 57 9.28 0.32 9.55
CA ASP A 57 9.31 -0.72 10.59
C ASP A 57 10.50 -0.55 11.54
N ARG A 58 11.66 -0.24 10.99
CA ARG A 58 12.85 0.05 11.79
C ARG A 58 12.68 1.32 12.63
N LEU A 59 12.11 2.39 12.05
CA LEU A 59 11.82 3.61 12.81
C LEU A 59 10.85 3.34 13.97
N VAL A 60 9.77 2.60 13.73
CA VAL A 60 8.78 2.28 14.75
C VAL A 60 9.37 1.36 15.82
N ASN A 61 10.09 0.31 15.44
CA ASN A 61 10.52 -0.72 16.38
C ASN A 61 11.84 -0.40 17.10
N GLU A 62 12.80 0.25 16.42
CA GLU A 62 14.14 0.45 16.92
C GLU A 62 14.38 1.88 17.47
N ILE A 63 13.73 2.90 16.86
CA ILE A 63 14.07 4.31 17.10
C ILE A 63 13.02 5.04 17.93
N ALA A 64 11.74 4.90 17.59
CA ALA A 64 10.65 5.56 18.32
C ALA A 64 10.50 5.03 19.74
N THR A 65 10.42 5.92 20.73
CA THR A 65 10.27 5.53 22.15
C THR A 65 8.87 5.78 22.69
N LYS A 66 8.04 6.51 21.95
CA LYS A 66 6.66 6.83 22.36
C LYS A 66 5.69 5.71 21.97
N ASP A 67 4.62 5.58 22.73
CA ASP A 67 3.56 4.58 22.50
C ASP A 67 2.68 4.90 21.29
N ILE A 68 2.54 6.18 20.96
CA ILE A 68 1.81 6.65 19.78
C ILE A 68 2.83 7.00 18.70
N CYS A 69 2.68 6.37 17.54
CA CYS A 69 3.48 6.63 16.36
C CYS A 69 2.61 7.18 15.24
N MET A 70 3.22 7.88 14.30
CA MET A 70 2.57 8.35 13.08
C MET A 70 3.51 8.13 11.89
N ILE A 71 3.03 7.41 10.87
CA ILE A 71 3.70 7.38 9.57
C ILE A 71 3.45 8.72 8.89
N TYR A 72 4.54 9.39 8.49
CA TYR A 72 4.52 10.77 8.00
C TYR A 72 5.53 10.94 6.86
N HIS A 73 5.12 11.56 5.77
CA HIS A 73 6.01 11.79 4.64
C HIS A 73 6.78 13.10 4.78
N ALA A 74 8.00 13.14 4.27
CA ALA A 74 8.89 14.31 4.40
C ALA A 74 8.39 15.55 3.63
N ASP A 75 7.52 15.38 2.64
CA ASP A 75 6.90 16.43 1.82
C ASP A 75 5.54 16.90 2.34
N MET A 76 5.24 16.65 3.62
CA MET A 76 4.03 17.11 4.28
C MET A 76 4.31 18.28 5.23
N TYR A 77 3.43 19.26 5.24
CA TYR A 77 3.38 20.34 6.21
C TYR A 77 2.26 20.05 7.23
N LEU A 78 2.61 19.86 8.50
CA LEU A 78 1.64 19.63 9.58
C LEU A 78 0.85 20.92 9.84
N MET A 79 -0.49 20.82 9.80
CA MET A 79 -1.37 21.96 10.08
C MET A 79 -1.56 22.17 11.57
N PRO A 80 -1.81 23.44 12.04
CA PRO A 80 -2.12 23.71 13.44
C PRO A 80 -3.31 22.92 13.95
N GLY A 81 -3.22 22.38 15.19
CA GLY A 81 -4.29 21.60 15.82
C GLY A 81 -4.44 20.15 15.33
N ALA A 82 -3.63 19.71 14.36
CA ALA A 82 -3.70 18.35 13.83
C ALA A 82 -3.44 17.30 14.91
N LEU A 83 -2.44 17.52 15.78
CA LEU A 83 -2.12 16.58 16.87
C LEU A 83 -3.21 16.56 17.97
N ASP A 84 -3.88 17.68 18.22
CA ASP A 84 -5.04 17.71 19.13
C ASP A 84 -6.18 16.83 18.61
N GLN A 85 -6.40 16.81 17.29
CA GLN A 85 -7.40 15.94 16.65
C GLN A 85 -7.02 14.46 16.76
N ILE A 86 -5.74 14.13 16.64
CA ILE A 86 -5.24 12.76 16.87
C ILE A 86 -5.47 12.38 18.33
N GLU A 87 -5.01 13.17 19.31
CA GLU A 87 -5.21 12.91 20.73
C GLU A 87 -6.68 12.71 21.08
N HIS A 88 -7.56 13.53 20.50
CA HIS A 88 -9.00 13.47 20.76
C HIS A 88 -9.66 12.21 20.18
N LYS A 89 -9.21 11.68 19.04
CA LYS A 89 -9.87 10.60 18.30
C LYS A 89 -9.19 9.24 18.43
N LEU A 90 -7.89 9.19 18.72
CA LEU A 90 -7.15 7.93 18.85
C LEU A 90 -7.60 7.17 20.11
N ARG A 91 -8.02 5.94 19.94
CA ARG A 91 -8.46 5.02 21.00
C ARG A 91 -7.83 3.65 20.77
N ASP A 92 -7.97 2.77 21.74
CA ASP A 92 -7.56 1.36 21.58
C ASP A 92 -8.22 0.76 20.33
N LYS A 93 -7.45 0.00 19.56
CA LYS A 93 -7.89 -0.59 18.29
C LYS A 93 -8.46 0.43 17.28
N THR A 94 -7.88 1.65 17.26
CA THR A 94 -8.19 2.64 16.22
C THR A 94 -6.92 3.19 15.59
N ILE A 95 -6.99 3.58 14.33
CA ILE A 95 -5.99 4.36 13.61
C ILE A 95 -6.64 5.66 13.17
N VAL A 96 -5.95 6.78 13.37
CA VAL A 96 -6.43 8.11 12.98
C VAL A 96 -5.55 8.67 11.87
N SER A 97 -6.13 8.89 10.69
CA SER A 97 -5.47 9.59 9.59
C SER A 97 -5.88 11.06 9.52
N LEU A 98 -4.92 11.92 9.15
CA LEU A 98 -5.17 13.33 8.88
C LEU A 98 -5.63 13.51 7.43
N THR A 99 -6.54 14.44 7.20
CA THR A 99 -6.97 14.78 5.85
C THR A 99 -5.86 15.56 5.11
N ARG A 100 -5.63 15.18 3.87
CA ARG A 100 -4.65 15.84 3.01
C ARG A 100 -5.28 17.03 2.31
N ILE A 101 -4.54 18.13 2.29
CA ILE A 101 -4.73 19.26 1.39
C ILE A 101 -3.64 19.12 0.34
N GLU A 102 -3.99 19.00 -0.94
CA GLU A 102 -3.05 18.70 -2.01
C GLU A 102 -3.24 19.64 -3.20
N PRO A 103 -2.16 20.04 -3.90
CA PRO A 103 -2.29 20.64 -5.22
C PRO A 103 -2.96 19.65 -6.19
N PRO A 104 -3.64 20.10 -7.25
CA PRO A 104 -4.43 19.27 -8.15
C PRO A 104 -3.58 18.41 -9.11
N LEU A 105 -2.69 17.60 -8.56
CA LEU A 105 -1.76 16.72 -9.29
C LEU A 105 -2.35 15.34 -9.52
N HIS A 106 -3.08 14.85 -8.56
CA HIS A 106 -3.80 13.58 -8.62
C HIS A 106 -5.29 13.83 -8.86
N PRO A 107 -6.02 12.85 -9.41
CA PRO A 107 -7.47 12.96 -9.58
C PRO A 107 -8.18 13.40 -8.31
N GLU A 108 -9.25 14.16 -8.48
CA GLU A 108 -10.12 14.56 -7.38
C GLU A 108 -10.74 13.33 -6.71
N GLY A 109 -10.88 13.39 -5.40
CA GLY A 109 -11.52 12.36 -4.59
C GLY A 109 -12.14 12.95 -3.31
N PRO A 110 -13.19 12.32 -2.77
CA PRO A 110 -13.86 12.82 -1.57
C PRO A 110 -13.04 12.65 -0.28
N GLU A 111 -11.88 11.99 -0.35
CA GLU A 111 -11.00 11.71 0.79
C GLU A 111 -9.97 12.80 1.07
N LYS A 112 -9.93 13.85 0.26
CA LYS A 112 -8.95 14.94 0.36
C LYS A 112 -9.54 16.27 -0.06
N MET A 113 -8.77 17.35 0.13
CA MET A 113 -9.09 18.70 -0.34
C MET A 113 -8.06 19.14 -1.39
N LEU A 114 -8.52 19.59 -2.55
CA LEU A 114 -7.65 20.10 -3.60
C LEU A 114 -7.53 21.61 -3.50
N MET A 115 -6.34 22.09 -3.12
CA MET A 115 -5.95 23.51 -3.08
C MET A 115 -4.46 23.62 -3.35
N ASP A 116 -4.08 24.60 -4.16
CA ASP A 116 -2.69 24.83 -4.55
C ASP A 116 -2.08 25.98 -3.77
N PHE A 117 -1.23 25.64 -2.81
CA PHE A 117 -0.40 26.57 -2.04
C PHE A 117 1.09 26.40 -2.33
N GLY A 118 1.44 25.83 -3.46
CA GLY A 118 2.80 25.55 -3.90
C GLY A 118 3.14 24.07 -3.94
N ILE A 119 4.00 23.69 -4.89
CA ILE A 119 4.49 22.31 -5.07
C ILE A 119 5.97 22.20 -4.70
N GLU A 120 6.66 23.33 -4.48
CA GLU A 120 8.05 23.42 -4.07
C GLU A 120 8.17 24.28 -2.81
N PRO A 121 9.20 24.07 -1.97
CA PRO A 121 9.42 24.88 -0.77
C PRO A 121 9.53 26.39 -1.07
N GLU A 122 10.13 26.76 -2.22
CA GLU A 122 10.39 28.14 -2.64
C GLU A 122 9.12 28.88 -3.05
N GLU A 123 8.09 28.16 -3.50
CA GLU A 123 6.79 28.74 -3.87
C GLU A 123 5.69 28.52 -2.83
N PHE A 124 6.04 27.93 -1.68
CA PHE A 124 5.06 27.56 -0.66
C PHE A 124 4.42 28.79 0.00
N LYS A 125 3.12 28.92 -0.16
CA LYS A 125 2.30 30.03 0.33
C LYS A 125 1.74 29.76 1.73
N GLU A 126 2.63 29.60 2.70
CA GLU A 126 2.25 29.23 4.07
C GLU A 126 1.18 30.14 4.67
N LYS A 127 1.31 31.48 4.51
CA LYS A 127 0.35 32.43 5.08
C LYS A 127 -1.03 32.30 4.49
N GLU A 128 -1.13 32.12 3.17
CA GLU A 128 -2.41 31.91 2.48
C GLU A 128 -3.04 30.59 2.90
N LEU A 129 -2.25 29.52 3.00
CA LEU A 129 -2.71 28.21 3.50
C LEU A 129 -3.28 28.33 4.91
N LEU A 130 -2.55 28.96 5.84
CA LEU A 130 -2.99 29.10 7.22
C LEU A 130 -4.25 29.95 7.35
N GLU A 131 -4.40 31.02 6.55
CA GLU A 131 -5.60 31.83 6.54
C GLU A 131 -6.81 31.06 6.02
N TRP A 132 -6.66 30.37 4.89
CA TRP A 132 -7.70 29.51 4.32
C TRP A 132 -8.08 28.37 5.28
N PHE A 133 -7.13 27.80 5.99
CA PHE A 133 -7.36 26.67 6.89
C PHE A 133 -8.20 27.02 8.12
N LYS A 134 -8.23 28.30 8.55
CA LYS A 134 -9.13 28.74 9.64
C LYS A 134 -10.60 28.44 9.32
N ASP A 135 -11.00 28.67 8.08
CA ASP A 135 -12.36 28.33 7.61
C ASP A 135 -12.61 26.83 7.63
N VAL A 136 -11.63 26.04 7.21
CA VAL A 136 -11.70 24.57 7.25
C VAL A 136 -11.89 24.07 8.70
N GLN A 137 -11.07 24.58 9.62
CA GLN A 137 -11.18 24.20 11.04
C GLN A 137 -12.56 24.55 11.60
N LEU A 138 -13.10 25.72 11.28
CA LEU A 138 -14.40 26.13 11.75
C LEU A 138 -15.54 25.21 11.29
N HIS A 139 -15.50 24.74 10.04
CA HIS A 139 -16.57 23.98 9.42
C HIS A 139 -16.40 22.47 9.44
N GLN A 140 -15.16 21.96 9.62
CA GLN A 140 -14.83 20.56 9.50
C GLN A 140 -14.33 19.91 10.80
N ALA A 141 -14.21 20.67 11.91
CA ALA A 141 -13.58 20.22 13.15
C ALA A 141 -14.15 18.89 13.71
N THR A 142 -15.45 18.65 13.53
CA THR A 142 -16.13 17.45 14.03
C THR A 142 -16.32 16.35 13.00
N LYS A 143 -16.10 16.66 11.71
CA LYS A 143 -16.31 15.70 10.62
C LYS A 143 -15.25 14.60 10.69
N ALA A 144 -15.71 13.35 10.53
CA ALA A 144 -14.86 12.17 10.39
C ALA A 144 -15.44 11.24 9.31
N THR A 145 -14.54 10.52 8.65
CA THR A 145 -14.86 9.44 7.69
C THR A 145 -14.06 8.19 8.06
N GLU A 146 -14.40 7.04 7.51
CA GLU A 146 -13.71 5.77 7.81
C GLU A 146 -12.56 5.47 6.82
N GLY A 147 -11.98 6.50 6.19
CA GLY A 147 -10.85 6.35 5.28
C GLY A 147 -9.51 6.23 6.00
N ILE A 148 -8.53 5.71 5.28
CA ILE A 148 -7.15 5.66 5.77
C ILE A 148 -6.18 5.95 4.62
N PHE A 149 -5.26 6.87 4.87
CA PHE A 149 -4.09 7.16 4.04
C PHE A 149 -3.06 7.93 4.87
N ALA A 150 -1.79 7.95 4.43
CA ALA A 150 -0.76 8.74 5.12
C ALA A 150 -1.10 10.24 5.13
N PRO A 151 -0.85 10.95 6.27
CA PRO A 151 -0.26 10.42 7.49
C PRO A 151 -1.31 9.76 8.39
N TRP A 152 -0.93 8.70 9.07
CA TRP A 152 -1.82 7.97 9.98
C TRP A 152 -1.12 7.66 11.30
N ALA A 153 -1.83 7.89 12.41
CA ALA A 153 -1.36 7.70 13.77
C ALA A 153 -2.00 6.46 14.41
N PHE A 154 -1.23 5.73 15.20
CA PHE A 154 -1.59 4.45 15.77
C PHE A 154 -0.85 4.20 17.09
N TYR A 155 -1.34 3.27 17.90
CA TYR A 155 -0.57 2.72 19.01
C TYR A 155 0.48 1.74 18.50
N LYS A 156 1.73 1.90 18.92
CA LYS A 156 2.87 1.04 18.54
C LYS A 156 2.57 -0.44 18.75
N LYS A 157 1.86 -0.81 19.83
CA LYS A 157 1.43 -2.18 20.09
C LYS A 157 0.57 -2.78 18.97
N ASP A 158 -0.35 -1.99 18.38
CA ASP A 158 -1.24 -2.46 17.33
C ASP A 158 -0.47 -2.76 16.02
N PHE A 159 0.55 -1.96 15.73
CA PHE A 159 1.46 -2.18 14.61
C PHE A 159 2.30 -3.46 14.82
N GLN A 160 2.83 -3.63 16.02
CA GLN A 160 3.62 -4.81 16.39
C GLN A 160 2.80 -6.10 16.41
N GLU A 161 1.53 -6.04 16.77
CA GLU A 161 0.63 -7.20 16.81
C GLU A 161 0.47 -7.87 15.45
N ILE A 162 0.52 -7.10 14.35
CA ILE A 162 0.45 -7.61 12.97
C ILE A 162 1.82 -7.76 12.32
N ASN A 163 2.92 -7.59 13.06
CA ASN A 163 4.32 -7.63 12.61
C ASN A 163 4.71 -6.50 11.63
N GLY A 164 4.05 -5.33 11.69
CA GLY A 164 4.38 -4.18 10.83
C GLY A 164 4.06 -4.39 9.35
N HIS A 165 4.88 -3.80 8.46
CA HIS A 165 4.74 -3.97 7.01
C HIS A 165 5.27 -5.33 6.56
N ASP A 166 4.71 -5.85 5.45
CA ASP A 166 5.20 -7.10 4.85
C ASP A 166 6.40 -6.81 3.92
N PRO A 167 7.58 -7.41 4.18
CA PRO A 167 8.75 -7.27 3.32
C PRO A 167 8.53 -7.70 1.86
N LEU A 168 7.48 -8.46 1.58
CA LEU A 168 7.05 -8.85 0.24
C LEU A 168 6.91 -7.64 -0.71
N TYR A 169 6.62 -6.45 -0.16
CA TYR A 169 6.40 -5.21 -0.91
C TYR A 169 7.60 -4.27 -0.94
N ALA A 170 8.72 -4.66 -0.34
CA ALA A 170 9.93 -3.84 -0.40
C ALA A 170 10.42 -3.68 -1.86
N PRO A 171 10.97 -2.52 -2.22
CA PRO A 171 11.17 -1.32 -1.40
C PRO A 171 9.92 -0.46 -1.22
N GLN A 172 8.90 -0.58 -2.09
CA GLN A 172 7.68 0.25 -2.08
C GLN A 172 6.58 -0.31 -2.99
N SER A 173 5.39 0.27 -2.89
CA SER A 173 4.17 -0.01 -3.66
C SER A 173 3.38 -1.20 -3.12
N LYS A 174 2.09 -0.98 -2.83
CA LYS A 174 1.10 -1.89 -2.25
C LYS A 174 1.30 -2.22 -0.75
N GLU A 175 2.39 -1.80 -0.12
CA GLU A 175 2.63 -1.94 1.31
C GLU A 175 1.52 -1.32 2.15
N ASP A 176 1.07 -0.09 1.81
CA ASP A 176 -0.04 0.60 2.46
C ASP A 176 -1.34 -0.20 2.37
N SER A 177 -1.67 -0.68 1.16
CA SER A 177 -2.89 -1.45 0.95
C SER A 177 -2.88 -2.78 1.70
N ASP A 178 -1.71 -3.42 1.78
CA ASP A 178 -1.54 -4.66 2.53
C ASP A 178 -1.69 -4.44 4.03
N ILE A 179 -0.96 -3.46 4.59
CA ILE A 179 -1.01 -3.21 6.04
C ILE A 179 -2.40 -2.75 6.49
N PHE A 180 -3.11 -1.96 5.67
CA PHE A 180 -4.46 -1.52 5.99
C PHE A 180 -5.46 -2.68 5.96
N ASN A 181 -5.34 -3.61 5.00
CA ASN A 181 -6.13 -4.84 4.99
C ASN A 181 -5.90 -5.63 6.29
N ARG A 182 -4.64 -5.83 6.68
CA ARG A 182 -4.27 -6.59 7.88
C ARG A 182 -4.76 -5.91 9.17
N PHE A 183 -4.66 -4.60 9.27
CA PHE A 183 -5.24 -3.85 10.39
C PHE A 183 -6.76 -4.05 10.47
N GLN A 184 -7.48 -3.93 9.35
CA GLN A 184 -8.93 -4.11 9.34
C GLN A 184 -9.34 -5.52 9.75
N LEU A 185 -8.65 -6.55 9.26
CA LEU A 185 -8.88 -7.95 9.65
C LEU A 185 -8.56 -8.21 11.13
N ASN A 186 -7.59 -7.48 11.70
CA ASN A 186 -7.25 -7.51 13.14
C ASN A 186 -8.21 -6.67 14.00
N GLY A 187 -9.32 -6.20 13.44
CA GLY A 187 -10.36 -5.46 14.16
C GLY A 187 -10.04 -3.98 14.42
N ILE A 188 -8.99 -3.44 13.80
CA ILE A 188 -8.67 -2.01 13.87
C ILE A 188 -9.71 -1.20 13.07
N LYS A 189 -10.19 -0.11 13.66
CA LYS A 189 -11.10 0.86 13.00
C LYS A 189 -10.31 2.06 12.49
N PHE A 190 -10.66 2.54 11.32
CA PHE A 190 -10.07 3.72 10.71
C PHE A 190 -10.93 4.96 10.95
N ILE A 191 -10.28 6.06 11.31
CA ILE A 191 -10.91 7.35 11.50
C ILE A 191 -10.08 8.38 10.74
N GLN A 192 -10.59 8.90 9.63
CA GLN A 192 -10.03 10.06 8.99
C GLN A 192 -10.63 11.32 9.61
N THR A 193 -9.80 12.17 10.21
CA THR A 193 -10.27 13.45 10.79
C THR A 193 -10.16 14.58 9.78
N TRP A 194 -11.23 15.36 9.63
CA TRP A 194 -11.27 16.53 8.74
C TRP A 194 -10.91 17.83 9.44
N GLY A 195 -10.93 17.85 10.79
CA GLY A 195 -10.44 18.95 11.59
C GLY A 195 -8.92 18.96 11.79
N GLY A 196 -8.25 17.83 11.50
CA GLY A 196 -6.81 17.70 11.54
C GLY A 196 -6.26 17.39 10.14
N CYS A 197 -5.36 18.24 9.64
CA CYS A 197 -4.89 18.16 8.26
C CYS A 197 -3.37 18.24 8.13
N VAL A 198 -2.90 17.87 6.96
CA VAL A 198 -1.57 18.18 6.43
C VAL A 198 -1.70 18.83 5.06
N TYR A 199 -0.78 19.73 4.71
CA TYR A 199 -0.59 20.09 3.32
C TYR A 199 0.48 19.19 2.72
N HIS A 200 0.13 18.42 1.70
CA HIS A 200 1.00 17.44 1.05
C HIS A 200 1.45 17.97 -0.30
N MET A 201 2.70 18.36 -0.42
CA MET A 201 3.25 18.94 -1.65
C MET A 201 3.26 18.00 -2.82
N THR A 202 3.23 16.70 -2.55
CA THR A 202 3.18 15.55 -3.46
C THR A 202 4.31 15.48 -4.49
N CYS A 203 4.41 14.36 -5.21
CA CYS A 203 5.26 14.20 -6.40
C CYS A 203 6.75 14.35 -6.16
N ARG A 204 7.18 13.92 -4.99
CA ARG A 204 8.58 13.83 -4.62
C ARG A 204 9.00 12.36 -4.54
N GLY A 205 10.29 12.13 -4.54
CA GLY A 205 10.85 10.78 -4.48
C GLY A 205 10.99 10.08 -5.82
N SER A 206 11.35 8.80 -5.77
CA SER A 206 11.81 8.00 -6.92
C SER A 206 10.74 7.70 -7.97
N ARG A 207 9.45 7.89 -7.65
CA ARG A 207 8.36 7.66 -8.59
C ARG A 207 8.44 8.56 -9.83
N PHE A 208 8.88 9.80 -9.67
CA PHE A 208 8.83 10.80 -10.72
C PHE A 208 10.22 11.25 -11.15
N ALA A 209 10.47 11.17 -12.46
CA ALA A 209 11.78 11.55 -13.02
C ALA A 209 12.17 13.00 -12.77
N ASP A 210 11.19 13.93 -12.81
CA ASP A 210 11.43 15.37 -12.78
C ASP A 210 10.64 16.12 -11.68
N GLY A 211 9.99 15.43 -10.75
CA GLY A 211 9.07 16.05 -9.78
C GLY A 211 7.81 16.64 -10.45
N ALA A 212 6.98 17.36 -9.70
CA ALA A 212 5.85 18.08 -10.23
C ALA A 212 6.32 19.31 -11.03
N LYS A 213 5.58 19.69 -12.08
CA LYS A 213 5.84 20.91 -12.89
C LYS A 213 4.56 21.69 -13.11
N ARG A 214 4.73 22.96 -13.43
CA ARG A 214 3.65 23.82 -13.87
C ARG A 214 3.71 24.00 -15.40
N ASN A 215 2.53 24.02 -16.03
CA ASN A 215 2.41 24.47 -17.42
C ASN A 215 2.57 26.02 -17.51
N PRO A 216 2.63 26.60 -18.73
CA PRO A 216 2.71 28.06 -18.89
C PRO A 216 1.57 28.84 -18.24
N ASP A 217 0.39 28.22 -18.06
CA ASP A 217 -0.78 28.81 -17.41
C ASP A 217 -0.73 28.67 -15.87
N GLY A 218 0.36 28.13 -15.33
CA GLY A 218 0.56 27.93 -13.89
C GLY A 218 -0.12 26.72 -13.30
N GLN A 219 -0.82 25.89 -14.09
CA GLN A 219 -1.47 24.67 -13.62
C GLN A 219 -0.45 23.56 -13.39
N VAL A 220 -0.64 22.80 -12.34
CA VAL A 220 0.21 21.65 -12.02
C VAL A 220 -0.18 20.42 -12.84
N PHE A 221 0.80 19.68 -13.34
CA PHE A 221 0.52 18.46 -14.10
C PHE A 221 1.60 17.39 -13.92
N MET A 222 1.21 16.12 -14.16
CA MET A 222 2.08 14.94 -13.99
C MET A 222 1.85 13.82 -14.99
N LYS A 223 1.31 14.09 -16.14
CA LYS A 223 1.03 13.02 -17.10
C LYS A 223 2.32 12.39 -17.64
N ASN A 224 2.38 11.04 -17.66
CA ASN A 224 3.46 10.22 -18.23
C ASN A 224 4.86 10.55 -17.67
N ARG A 225 4.98 10.63 -16.35
CA ARG A 225 6.23 11.05 -15.69
C ARG A 225 6.78 10.04 -14.69
N GLU A 226 6.11 8.90 -14.51
CA GLU A 226 6.64 7.81 -13.70
C GLU A 226 7.92 7.26 -14.32
N THR A 227 8.90 6.95 -13.47
CA THR A 227 10.14 6.29 -13.90
C THR A 227 9.88 4.83 -14.27
N ASP A 228 10.66 4.28 -15.20
CA ASP A 228 10.58 2.85 -15.58
C ASP A 228 10.87 1.94 -14.37
N GLU A 229 11.78 2.37 -13.49
CA GLU A 229 12.08 1.68 -12.24
C GLU A 229 10.84 1.57 -11.36
N TRP A 230 10.13 2.67 -11.15
CA TRP A 230 8.90 2.64 -10.36
C TRP A 230 7.80 1.80 -11.01
N LEU A 231 7.64 1.88 -12.33
CA LEU A 231 6.65 1.07 -13.06
C LEU A 231 6.94 -0.42 -12.90
N THR A 232 8.20 -0.82 -13.03
CA THR A 232 8.65 -2.21 -12.84
C THR A 232 8.37 -2.67 -11.39
N GLN A 233 8.73 -1.85 -10.41
CA GLN A 233 8.47 -2.15 -9.01
C GLN A 233 6.97 -2.24 -8.70
N ASN A 234 6.17 -1.34 -9.26
CA ASN A 234 4.72 -1.36 -9.09
C ASN A 234 4.07 -2.62 -9.70
N GLN A 235 4.55 -3.09 -10.85
CA GLN A 235 4.10 -4.35 -11.45
C GLN A 235 4.45 -5.55 -10.57
N LYS A 236 5.70 -5.63 -10.09
CA LYS A 236 6.16 -6.64 -9.14
C LYS A 236 5.29 -6.67 -7.89
N ALA A 237 5.08 -5.52 -7.25
CA ALA A 237 4.27 -5.40 -6.05
C ALA A 237 2.79 -5.75 -6.29
N THR A 238 2.23 -5.38 -7.46
CA THR A 238 0.87 -5.75 -7.85
C THR A 238 0.72 -7.28 -7.98
N ARG A 239 1.66 -7.96 -8.64
CA ARG A 239 1.64 -9.43 -8.73
C ARG A 239 1.73 -10.08 -7.36
N ASN A 240 2.58 -9.58 -6.48
CA ASN A 240 2.71 -10.07 -5.12
C ASN A 240 1.46 -9.83 -4.27
N PHE A 241 0.78 -8.70 -4.46
CA PHE A 241 -0.49 -8.43 -3.81
C PHE A 241 -1.57 -9.44 -4.23
N ILE A 242 -1.67 -9.71 -5.53
CA ILE A 242 -2.61 -10.72 -6.05
C ILE A 242 -2.26 -12.11 -5.53
N ARG A 243 -0.98 -12.52 -5.51
CA ARG A 243 -0.54 -13.81 -4.94
C ARG A 243 -0.98 -13.97 -3.50
N LYS A 244 -0.82 -12.93 -2.70
CA LYS A 244 -1.18 -12.92 -1.28
C LYS A 244 -2.69 -12.88 -1.07
N TRP A 245 -3.37 -11.91 -1.70
CA TRP A 245 -4.77 -11.61 -1.42
C TRP A 245 -5.77 -12.30 -2.37
N GLY A 246 -5.37 -12.70 -3.56
CA GLY A 246 -6.23 -13.30 -4.60
C GLY A 246 -7.03 -12.29 -5.43
N HIS A 247 -6.82 -11.00 -5.23
CA HIS A 247 -7.53 -9.92 -5.92
C HIS A 247 -6.65 -8.67 -6.07
N PHE A 248 -7.07 -7.73 -6.90
CA PHE A 248 -6.46 -6.39 -6.93
C PHE A 248 -6.78 -5.62 -5.66
N VAL A 249 -5.98 -4.57 -5.38
CA VAL A 249 -6.31 -3.60 -4.33
C VAL A 249 -7.72 -3.06 -4.56
N LYS A 250 -8.57 -3.12 -3.54
CA LYS A 250 -9.91 -2.57 -3.53
C LYS A 250 -10.13 -1.69 -2.31
N HIS A 251 -10.79 -0.59 -2.50
CA HIS A 251 -11.19 0.34 -1.44
C HIS A 251 -12.48 1.06 -1.82
N ASP A 252 -13.15 1.63 -0.85
CA ASP A 252 -14.27 2.53 -1.10
C ASP A 252 -13.79 3.92 -1.56
N ARG A 253 -14.72 4.85 -1.76
CA ARG A 253 -14.40 6.22 -2.21
C ARG A 253 -13.58 7.04 -1.19
N PHE A 254 -13.52 6.62 0.07
CA PHE A 254 -12.73 7.25 1.13
C PHE A 254 -11.43 6.49 1.44
N LEU A 255 -11.05 5.55 0.59
CA LEU A 255 -9.86 4.69 0.72
C LEU A 255 -9.91 3.69 1.88
N LYS A 256 -11.10 3.41 2.43
CA LYS A 256 -11.27 2.30 3.36
C LYS A 256 -11.13 0.98 2.59
N PRO A 257 -10.32 0.01 3.08
CA PRO A 257 -10.15 -1.27 2.40
C PRO A 257 -11.47 -2.02 2.21
N ILE A 258 -11.60 -2.65 1.04
CA ILE A 258 -12.60 -3.67 0.73
C ILE A 258 -11.82 -4.95 0.52
N ILE A 259 -12.04 -5.95 1.38
CA ILE A 259 -11.27 -7.18 1.42
C ILE A 259 -12.17 -8.33 1.00
N PRO A 260 -12.11 -8.79 -0.27
CA PRO A 260 -12.75 -10.03 -0.70
C PRO A 260 -12.19 -11.23 0.08
N HIS A 261 -12.96 -12.30 0.15
CA HIS A 261 -12.49 -13.56 0.76
C HIS A 261 -11.28 -14.12 0.02
N LYS A 262 -10.35 -14.69 0.75
CA LYS A 262 -9.24 -15.46 0.20
C LYS A 262 -9.58 -16.94 0.24
N TYR A 263 -9.70 -17.54 -0.94
CA TYR A 263 -9.94 -18.98 -1.12
C TYR A 263 -8.64 -19.71 -1.50
N ASP A 264 -8.61 -21.01 -1.26
CA ASP A 264 -7.54 -21.89 -1.75
C ASP A 264 -7.85 -22.34 -3.19
N VAL A 265 -7.29 -21.60 -4.16
CA VAL A 265 -7.55 -21.79 -5.59
C VAL A 265 -6.37 -22.48 -6.27
N GLY A 266 -6.66 -23.57 -6.97
CA GLY A 266 -5.78 -24.23 -7.93
C GLY A 266 -6.21 -23.94 -9.36
N ILE A 267 -5.31 -23.50 -10.22
CA ILE A 267 -5.57 -23.36 -11.67
C ILE A 267 -4.94 -24.55 -12.40
N VAL A 268 -5.74 -25.20 -13.25
CA VAL A 268 -5.31 -26.33 -14.08
C VAL A 268 -5.18 -25.88 -15.53
N LEU A 269 -3.95 -25.71 -16.00
CA LEU A 269 -3.60 -25.22 -17.32
C LEU A 269 -3.03 -26.37 -18.17
N ASN A 270 -3.88 -27.03 -18.96
CA ASN A 270 -3.48 -28.17 -19.80
C ASN A 270 -3.00 -27.74 -21.18
N ASN A 271 -2.03 -26.83 -21.26
CA ASN A 271 -1.40 -26.46 -22.54
C ASN A 271 0.05 -26.00 -22.31
N ASN A 272 0.75 -25.73 -23.40
CA ASN A 272 2.17 -25.34 -23.37
C ASN A 272 2.36 -23.80 -23.55
N ASN A 273 1.41 -23.00 -23.06
CA ASN A 273 1.43 -21.55 -23.19
C ASN A 273 2.06 -20.88 -21.95
N THR A 274 3.28 -20.37 -22.12
CA THR A 274 4.02 -19.68 -21.04
C THR A 274 3.48 -18.28 -20.74
N GLU A 275 2.83 -17.62 -21.69
CA GLU A 275 2.19 -16.31 -21.45
C GLU A 275 0.98 -16.46 -20.55
N LEU A 276 0.16 -17.51 -20.78
CA LEU A 276 -0.95 -17.85 -19.88
C LEU A 276 -0.44 -18.24 -18.48
N LEU A 277 0.63 -19.04 -18.41
CA LEU A 277 1.26 -19.36 -17.13
C LEU A 277 1.65 -18.07 -16.37
N HIS A 278 2.31 -17.14 -17.06
CA HIS A 278 2.71 -15.86 -16.46
C HIS A 278 1.50 -15.01 -16.02
N ALA A 279 0.45 -14.97 -16.84
CA ALA A 279 -0.75 -14.19 -16.52
C ALA A 279 -1.55 -14.76 -15.35
N LEU A 280 -1.65 -16.09 -15.25
CA LEU A 280 -2.55 -16.79 -14.32
C LEU A 280 -1.90 -17.12 -12.97
N GLU A 281 -0.57 -17.32 -12.91
CA GLU A 281 0.12 -17.75 -11.69
C GLU A 281 -0.19 -16.90 -10.46
N PRO A 282 -0.27 -15.56 -10.51
CA PRO A 282 -0.55 -14.76 -9.32
C PRO A 282 -1.96 -14.96 -8.75
N TRP A 283 -2.91 -15.45 -9.57
CA TRP A 283 -4.34 -15.53 -9.23
C TRP A 283 -4.75 -16.80 -8.48
N CYS A 284 -3.80 -17.67 -8.21
CA CYS A 284 -4.07 -18.94 -7.54
C CYS A 284 -3.03 -19.24 -6.46
N ASN A 285 -3.32 -20.19 -5.60
CA ASN A 285 -2.36 -20.74 -4.65
C ASN A 285 -1.41 -21.70 -5.34
N THR A 286 -1.94 -22.48 -6.29
CA THR A 286 -1.17 -23.44 -7.06
C THR A 286 -1.61 -23.43 -8.52
N ILE A 287 -0.66 -23.41 -9.46
CA ILE A 287 -0.95 -23.63 -10.88
C ILE A 287 -0.37 -24.99 -11.33
N TYR A 288 -1.23 -25.86 -11.84
CA TYR A 288 -0.87 -27.15 -12.39
C TYR A 288 -0.75 -27.02 -13.89
N CYS A 289 0.48 -26.94 -14.42
CA CYS A 289 0.69 -26.59 -15.82
C CYS A 289 1.26 -27.74 -16.67
N GLY A 290 0.72 -27.88 -17.90
CA GLY A 290 1.20 -28.79 -18.93
C GLY A 290 2.47 -28.30 -19.63
N VAL A 291 2.96 -27.13 -19.29
CA VAL A 291 4.22 -26.57 -19.81
C VAL A 291 5.36 -27.55 -19.50
N GLY A 292 6.20 -27.82 -20.49
CA GLY A 292 7.33 -28.75 -20.34
C GLY A 292 8.27 -28.34 -19.20
N VAL A 293 8.96 -29.31 -18.61
CA VAL A 293 9.83 -29.14 -17.42
C VAL A 293 10.80 -27.96 -17.59
N ASN A 294 11.44 -27.82 -18.74
CA ASN A 294 12.40 -26.77 -19.02
C ASN A 294 11.76 -25.37 -19.00
N LEU A 295 10.59 -25.21 -19.63
CA LEU A 295 9.88 -23.93 -19.70
C LEU A 295 9.33 -23.54 -18.31
N ARG A 296 8.83 -24.51 -17.55
CA ARG A 296 8.39 -24.31 -16.17
C ARG A 296 9.53 -23.85 -15.28
N GLN A 297 10.68 -24.53 -15.36
CA GLN A 297 11.87 -24.14 -14.59
C GLN A 297 12.39 -22.77 -15.00
N GLN A 298 12.36 -22.46 -16.30
CA GLN A 298 12.71 -21.13 -16.81
C GLN A 298 11.80 -20.04 -16.22
N TYR A 299 10.48 -20.27 -16.21
CA TYR A 299 9.54 -19.35 -15.60
C TYR A 299 9.87 -19.10 -14.12
N ILE A 300 10.05 -20.18 -13.34
CA ILE A 300 10.41 -20.08 -11.91
C ILE A 300 11.71 -19.29 -11.73
N THR A 301 12.74 -19.59 -12.51
CA THR A 301 14.05 -18.91 -12.41
C THR A 301 13.94 -17.41 -12.69
N ILE A 302 13.14 -17.00 -13.66
CA ILE A 302 12.96 -15.59 -14.03
C ILE A 302 12.10 -14.84 -13.00
N GLU A 303 11.04 -15.48 -12.53
CA GLU A 303 10.05 -14.81 -11.67
C GLU A 303 10.40 -14.89 -10.17
N GLN A 304 11.15 -15.90 -9.71
CA GLN A 304 11.51 -16.06 -8.29
C GLN A 304 12.20 -14.83 -7.66
N PRO A 305 13.09 -14.09 -8.35
CA PRO A 305 13.67 -12.87 -7.80
C PRO A 305 12.65 -11.75 -7.51
N ASN A 306 11.45 -11.84 -8.06
CA ASN A 306 10.38 -10.86 -7.90
C ASN A 306 9.47 -11.13 -6.69
N THR A 307 9.67 -12.24 -5.98
CA THR A 307 8.82 -12.61 -4.85
C THR A 307 9.60 -13.44 -3.81
N ILE A 308 9.26 -13.24 -2.53
CA ILE A 308 9.75 -14.10 -1.44
C ILE A 308 8.96 -15.42 -1.32
N MET A 309 7.83 -15.54 -2.03
CA MET A 309 7.05 -16.78 -2.08
C MET A 309 7.77 -17.84 -2.91
N ASP A 310 7.82 -19.07 -2.42
CA ASP A 310 8.47 -20.19 -3.10
C ASP A 310 7.65 -20.63 -4.32
N LEU A 311 8.05 -20.19 -5.50
CA LEU A 311 7.35 -20.52 -6.75
C LEU A 311 7.49 -22.01 -7.12
N SER A 312 8.46 -22.74 -6.60
CA SER A 312 8.58 -24.18 -6.86
C SER A 312 7.44 -24.98 -6.24
N LYS A 313 6.81 -24.44 -5.19
CA LYS A 313 5.62 -25.02 -4.54
C LYS A 313 4.30 -24.57 -5.19
N ARG A 314 4.34 -23.46 -5.92
CA ARG A 314 3.15 -22.88 -6.56
C ARG A 314 2.98 -23.33 -8.01
N VAL A 315 4.08 -23.55 -8.73
CA VAL A 315 4.07 -23.91 -10.16
C VAL A 315 4.41 -25.39 -10.31
N LEU A 316 3.38 -26.23 -10.33
CA LEU A 316 3.51 -27.68 -10.31
C LEU A 316 3.25 -28.31 -11.70
N PRO A 317 3.78 -29.51 -11.97
CA PRO A 317 3.41 -30.28 -13.16
C PRO A 317 1.90 -30.58 -13.20
N TYR A 318 1.33 -30.61 -14.41
CA TYR A 318 -0.09 -30.90 -14.64
C TYR A 318 -0.55 -32.22 -14.02
N ASN A 319 0.31 -33.25 -14.01
CA ASN A 319 -0.01 -34.58 -13.50
C ASN A 319 0.14 -34.71 -11.96
N ASN A 320 0.53 -33.66 -11.25
CA ASN A 320 0.52 -33.67 -9.79
C ASN A 320 -0.92 -33.81 -9.27
N GLU A 321 -1.06 -34.36 -8.09
CA GLU A 321 -2.30 -34.37 -7.33
C GLU A 321 -2.77 -32.92 -7.08
N LYS A 322 -4.07 -32.69 -7.24
CA LYS A 322 -4.70 -31.37 -7.12
C LYS A 322 -5.42 -31.30 -5.79
N ASN A 323 -4.78 -30.65 -4.81
CA ASN A 323 -5.22 -30.65 -3.41
C ASN A 323 -5.91 -29.32 -3.00
N ASN A 324 -6.11 -28.38 -3.94
CA ASN A 324 -6.80 -27.13 -3.65
C ASN A 324 -8.32 -27.35 -3.50
N GLU A 325 -8.94 -26.58 -2.64
CA GLU A 325 -10.38 -26.65 -2.39
C GLU A 325 -11.22 -26.15 -3.57
N ILE A 326 -10.65 -25.27 -4.39
CA ILE A 326 -11.28 -24.78 -5.61
C ILE A 326 -10.33 -25.02 -6.78
N LEU A 327 -10.82 -25.71 -7.80
CA LEU A 327 -10.06 -26.00 -9.02
C LEU A 327 -10.70 -25.29 -10.20
N VAL A 328 -9.91 -24.52 -10.94
CA VAL A 328 -10.32 -23.81 -12.15
C VAL A 328 -9.57 -24.41 -13.35
N ALA A 329 -10.25 -25.21 -14.15
CA ALA A 329 -9.66 -25.81 -15.34
C ALA A 329 -9.80 -24.86 -16.54
N ILE A 330 -8.66 -24.57 -17.19
CA ILE A 330 -8.53 -23.73 -18.37
C ILE A 330 -8.45 -24.61 -19.61
N ASN A 331 -9.30 -24.35 -20.59
CA ASN A 331 -9.28 -25.03 -21.89
C ASN A 331 -8.66 -24.14 -22.99
N ASP A 332 -8.52 -24.70 -24.19
CA ASP A 332 -7.91 -24.03 -25.35
C ASP A 332 -8.74 -22.85 -25.92
N LYS A 333 -9.98 -22.69 -25.46
CA LYS A 333 -10.87 -21.58 -25.85
C LYS A 333 -10.82 -20.40 -24.90
N PHE A 334 -9.88 -20.39 -23.95
CA PHE A 334 -9.73 -19.32 -22.95
C PHE A 334 -9.60 -17.94 -23.60
N THR A 335 -10.41 -16.99 -23.12
CA THR A 335 -10.54 -15.64 -23.64
C THR A 335 -10.20 -14.59 -22.56
N GLN A 336 -10.14 -13.32 -23.00
CA GLN A 336 -10.02 -12.19 -22.07
C GLN A 336 -11.21 -12.08 -21.10
N GLN A 337 -12.41 -12.51 -21.53
CA GLN A 337 -13.59 -12.53 -20.65
C GLN A 337 -13.42 -13.56 -19.54
N ASP A 338 -12.90 -14.75 -19.86
CA ASP A 338 -12.63 -15.80 -18.87
C ASP A 338 -11.57 -15.35 -17.86
N PHE A 339 -10.57 -14.61 -18.32
CA PHE A 339 -9.61 -13.97 -17.41
C PHE A 339 -10.30 -12.97 -16.46
N GLY A 340 -11.27 -12.21 -16.96
CA GLY A 340 -12.10 -11.33 -16.13
C GLY A 340 -12.87 -12.08 -15.04
N TYR A 341 -13.36 -13.29 -15.32
CA TYR A 341 -13.99 -14.15 -14.33
C TYR A 341 -13.02 -14.61 -13.25
N ILE A 342 -11.78 -14.97 -13.62
CA ILE A 342 -10.73 -15.32 -12.64
C ILE A 342 -10.43 -14.14 -11.71
N GLN A 343 -10.35 -12.92 -12.25
CA GLN A 343 -10.12 -11.71 -11.46
C GLN A 343 -11.25 -11.40 -10.45
N GLN A 344 -12.46 -11.85 -10.74
CA GLN A 344 -13.66 -11.67 -9.92
C GLN A 344 -14.07 -12.93 -9.16
N LEU A 345 -13.27 -13.98 -9.25
CA LEU A 345 -13.61 -15.30 -8.67
C LEU A 345 -13.96 -15.22 -7.18
N PRO A 346 -13.25 -14.47 -6.32
CA PRO A 346 -13.62 -14.38 -4.90
C PRO A 346 -15.04 -13.86 -4.68
N GLU A 347 -15.46 -12.84 -5.43
CA GLU A 347 -16.82 -12.30 -5.32
C GLU A 347 -17.88 -13.22 -5.93
N ILE A 348 -17.56 -13.88 -7.03
CA ILE A 348 -18.45 -14.86 -7.67
C ILE A 348 -18.73 -16.02 -6.69
N LEU A 349 -17.70 -16.57 -6.07
CA LEU A 349 -17.84 -17.66 -5.10
C LEU A 349 -18.60 -17.21 -3.85
N ALA A 350 -18.27 -16.03 -3.30
CA ALA A 350 -18.97 -15.49 -2.13
C ALA A 350 -20.46 -15.26 -2.39
N ASN A 351 -20.81 -14.83 -3.61
CA ASN A 351 -22.20 -14.57 -4.00
C ASN A 351 -22.98 -15.86 -4.31
N SER A 352 -22.34 -16.88 -4.88
CA SER A 352 -23.01 -18.16 -5.15
C SER A 352 -23.28 -18.95 -3.86
N GLY A 353 -22.25 -19.01 -2.99
CA GLY A 353 -22.32 -19.81 -1.75
C GLY A 353 -22.52 -21.31 -1.98
N GLU A 354 -22.23 -21.82 -3.17
CA GLU A 354 -22.53 -23.19 -3.58
C GLU A 354 -21.25 -23.99 -3.84
N GLU A 355 -21.22 -25.23 -3.40
CA GLU A 355 -20.19 -26.23 -3.72
C GLU A 355 -20.65 -27.12 -4.89
N GLY A 356 -19.71 -27.69 -5.63
CA GLY A 356 -20.00 -28.54 -6.78
C GLY A 356 -19.19 -28.20 -8.03
N GLU A 357 -19.70 -28.63 -9.19
CA GLU A 357 -19.10 -28.38 -10.49
C GLU A 357 -19.91 -27.35 -11.26
N PHE A 358 -19.21 -26.35 -11.81
CA PHE A 358 -19.83 -25.21 -12.50
C PHE A 358 -19.09 -24.90 -13.79
N GLU A 359 -19.83 -24.41 -14.78
CA GLU A 359 -19.26 -23.81 -15.99
C GLU A 359 -19.45 -22.30 -15.94
N LEU A 360 -18.37 -21.55 -16.14
CA LEU A 360 -18.39 -20.09 -16.21
C LEU A 360 -17.59 -19.60 -17.43
N GLY A 361 -18.29 -19.24 -18.50
CA GLY A 361 -17.66 -19.00 -19.79
C GLY A 361 -17.00 -20.27 -20.33
N ASN A 362 -15.69 -20.23 -20.56
CA ASN A 362 -14.89 -21.39 -20.96
C ASN A 362 -14.11 -22.00 -19.79
N LEU A 363 -14.48 -21.69 -18.55
CA LEU A 363 -13.87 -22.25 -17.33
C LEU A 363 -14.73 -23.37 -16.78
N ASN A 364 -14.11 -24.49 -16.40
CA ASN A 364 -14.74 -25.52 -15.58
C ASN A 364 -14.23 -25.34 -14.16
N ILE A 365 -15.13 -25.07 -13.24
CA ILE A 365 -14.80 -24.79 -11.83
C ILE A 365 -15.37 -25.90 -10.95
N THR A 366 -14.50 -26.52 -10.15
CA THR A 366 -14.89 -27.50 -9.14
C THR A 366 -14.66 -26.85 -7.78
N VAL A 367 -15.72 -26.71 -6.98
CA VAL A 367 -15.69 -26.17 -5.62
C VAL A 367 -15.92 -27.31 -4.65
N LEU A 368 -14.88 -27.72 -3.95
CA LEU A 368 -14.93 -28.78 -2.91
C LEU A 368 -15.28 -28.21 -1.54
N SER A 369 -14.86 -26.96 -1.29
CA SER A 369 -15.14 -26.24 -0.07
C SER A 369 -15.01 -24.72 -0.30
N LEU A 370 -15.78 -23.94 0.47
CA LEU A 370 -15.75 -22.47 0.48
C LEU A 370 -15.07 -21.91 1.74
N ASN A 371 -14.10 -22.63 2.32
CA ASN A 371 -13.29 -22.10 3.42
C ASN A 371 -12.52 -20.86 3.00
N THR A 372 -12.38 -19.90 3.91
CA THR A 372 -11.73 -18.63 3.66
C THR A 372 -10.50 -18.44 4.55
N TYR A 373 -9.45 -17.82 4.00
CA TYR A 373 -8.10 -17.78 4.59
C TYR A 373 -7.54 -16.36 4.75
N GLU A 374 -8.34 -15.31 4.54
CA GLU A 374 -7.86 -13.93 4.66
C GLU A 374 -7.36 -13.59 6.07
N LYS A 375 -7.91 -14.25 7.11
CA LYS A 375 -7.44 -14.02 8.49
C LYS A 375 -6.05 -14.58 8.76
N ASP A 376 -5.62 -15.58 8.01
CA ASP A 376 -4.26 -16.14 8.12
C ASP A 376 -3.20 -15.18 7.58
N LEU A 377 -3.64 -14.14 6.84
CA LEU A 377 -2.78 -13.11 6.26
C LEU A 377 -2.51 -11.92 7.19
N ILE A 378 -3.07 -11.91 8.41
CA ILE A 378 -2.93 -10.79 9.36
C ILE A 378 -1.47 -10.59 9.77
N LYS A 379 -0.72 -11.66 9.95
CA LYS A 379 0.70 -11.61 10.30
C LYS A 379 1.56 -12.01 9.11
N CYS A 380 2.58 -11.24 8.83
CA CYS A 380 3.60 -11.55 7.82
C CYS A 380 4.87 -12.12 8.47
#